data_1c4892a882331e3b709b0bb3b0fe3906
#
_entry.id   1c4892a882331e3b709b0bb3b0fe3906
#
_cell.length_a   1.000
_cell.length_b   1.000
_cell.length_c   1.000
_cell.angle_alpha   90.00
_cell.angle_beta   90.00
_cell.angle_gamma   90.00
#
_symmetry.space_group_name_H-M   'P 1'
#
loop_
_entity.id
_entity.type
_entity.pdbx_description
1 polymer ?
#
loop_
_entity_poly.entity_id
_entity_poly.type
_entity_poly.pdbx_seq_one_letter_code
_entity_poly.pdbx_strand_id
1 'polypeptide(L)'
;MNQKTLLLIVTILLLLFISILVQPVILQEGNPLPVCLAILKLELNYTEVAPISRTKYIQKAGSHEPFNRLLASQGWQFVDQMGAGLFYARNDDQLFVMTRMLTTCYFIYELEQP
;
A
#
# COMPACT_ATOMS: atom_id res chain seq x y z
N MET A 1 -6.39 -11.92 39.75
CA MET A 1 -6.29 -12.59 38.43
C MET A 1 -4.86 -13.12 38.29
N ASN A 2 -4.72 -14.39 37.96
CA ASN A 2 -3.37 -14.94 37.84
C ASN A 2 -2.75 -14.58 36.50
N GLN A 3 -1.44 -14.80 36.36
CA GLN A 3 -0.70 -14.44 35.16
C GLN A 3 -1.19 -15.17 33.90
N LYS A 4 -1.59 -16.45 34.07
CA LYS A 4 -2.06 -17.23 32.91
C LYS A 4 -3.40 -16.70 32.39
N THR A 5 -4.30 -16.32 33.26
CA THR A 5 -5.59 -15.74 32.87
C THR A 5 -5.40 -14.39 32.21
N LEU A 6 -4.52 -13.55 32.75
CA LEU A 6 -4.21 -12.24 32.18
C LEU A 6 -3.61 -12.39 30.79
N LEU A 7 -2.64 -13.30 30.64
CA LEU A 7 -1.99 -13.55 29.37
C LEU A 7 -3.01 -14.05 28.32
N LEU A 8 -3.91 -14.93 28.71
CA LEU A 8 -4.96 -15.44 27.82
C LEU A 8 -5.88 -14.31 27.34
N ILE A 9 -6.32 -13.44 28.25
CA ILE A 9 -7.17 -12.30 27.91
C ILE A 9 -6.47 -11.36 26.95
N VAL A 10 -5.20 -11.02 27.22
CA VAL A 10 -4.42 -10.13 26.35
C VAL A 10 -4.26 -10.75 24.97
N THR A 11 -3.99 -12.05 24.89
CA THR A 11 -3.86 -12.75 23.61
C THR A 11 -5.15 -12.70 22.80
N ILE A 12 -6.29 -12.95 23.44
CA ILE A 12 -7.60 -12.93 22.79
C ILE A 12 -7.91 -11.51 22.28
N LEU A 13 -7.67 -10.49 23.10
CA LEU A 13 -7.90 -9.10 22.71
C LEU A 13 -7.01 -8.70 21.53
N LEU A 14 -5.76 -9.14 21.52
CA LEU A 14 -4.84 -8.86 20.44
C LEU A 14 -5.30 -9.51 19.13
N LEU A 15 -5.74 -10.76 19.19
CA LEU A 15 -6.24 -11.47 18.01
C LEU A 15 -7.50 -10.81 17.46
N LEU A 16 -8.41 -10.37 18.32
CA LEU A 16 -9.61 -9.65 17.90
C LEU A 16 -9.26 -8.33 17.24
N PHE A 17 -8.31 -7.60 17.80
CA PHE A 17 -7.85 -6.33 17.26
C PHE A 17 -7.25 -6.52 15.87
N ILE A 18 -6.38 -7.51 15.70
CA ILE A 18 -5.77 -7.83 14.40
C ILE A 18 -6.85 -8.21 13.39
N SER A 19 -7.84 -9.02 13.81
CA SER A 19 -8.94 -9.43 12.94
C SER A 19 -9.73 -8.24 12.42
N ILE A 20 -10.02 -7.26 13.28
CA ILE A 20 -10.72 -6.04 12.87
C ILE A 20 -9.90 -5.22 11.88
N LEU A 21 -8.59 -5.09 12.11
CA LEU A 21 -7.72 -4.33 11.22
C LEU A 21 -7.58 -4.98 9.85
N VAL A 22 -7.54 -6.30 9.79
CA VAL A 22 -7.34 -7.04 8.55
C VAL A 22 -8.60 -7.03 7.68
N GLN A 23 -9.77 -7.19 8.29
CA GLN A 23 -11.04 -7.23 7.57
C GLN A 23 -11.79 -5.91 7.74
N PRO A 24 -12.53 -5.44 6.73
CA PRO A 24 -12.64 -5.97 5.37
C PRO A 24 -11.61 -5.40 4.40
N VAL A 25 -10.80 -4.45 4.87
CA VAL A 25 -10.02 -3.56 4.00
C VAL A 25 -8.91 -4.34 3.29
N ILE A 26 -8.11 -5.09 4.05
CA ILE A 26 -6.95 -5.78 3.49
C ILE A 26 -7.38 -6.97 2.62
N LEU A 27 -8.46 -7.65 2.98
CA LEU A 27 -8.97 -8.78 2.21
C LEU A 27 -9.49 -8.38 0.83
N GLN A 28 -9.81 -7.10 0.61
CA GLN A 28 -10.17 -6.61 -0.72
C GLN A 28 -9.06 -6.79 -1.74
N GLU A 29 -7.82 -6.84 -1.29
CA GLU A 29 -6.66 -7.03 -2.15
C GLU A 29 -6.33 -8.51 -2.37
N GLY A 30 -7.13 -9.43 -1.84
CA GLY A 30 -6.89 -10.86 -1.95
C GLY A 30 -6.00 -11.35 -0.80
N ASN A 31 -4.78 -11.78 -1.11
CA ASN A 31 -3.86 -12.24 -0.07
C ASN A 31 -3.43 -11.05 0.81
N PRO A 32 -3.75 -11.06 2.12
CA PRO A 32 -3.44 -9.91 2.98
C PRO A 32 -1.96 -9.83 3.38
N LEU A 33 -1.21 -10.92 3.26
CA LEU A 33 0.16 -10.97 3.76
C LEU A 33 1.11 -9.98 3.06
N PRO A 34 1.14 -9.88 1.72
CA PRO A 34 2.01 -8.89 1.07
C PRO A 34 1.66 -7.45 1.48
N VAL A 35 0.38 -7.14 1.65
CA VAL A 35 -0.06 -5.81 2.07
C VAL A 35 0.39 -5.52 3.49
N CYS A 36 0.25 -6.48 4.41
CA CYS A 36 0.69 -6.31 5.80
C CYS A 36 2.19 -6.08 5.88
N LEU A 37 2.98 -6.83 5.12
CA LEU A 37 4.43 -6.64 5.09
C LEU A 37 4.81 -5.27 4.52
N ALA A 38 4.11 -4.83 3.47
CA ALA A 38 4.35 -3.52 2.87
C ALA A 38 4.04 -2.39 3.85
N ILE A 39 2.92 -2.48 4.57
CA ILE A 39 2.55 -1.49 5.59
C ILE A 39 3.60 -1.45 6.69
N LEU A 40 4.09 -2.61 7.12
CA LEU A 40 5.12 -2.67 8.15
C LEU A 40 6.39 -1.96 7.70
N LYS A 41 6.81 -2.14 6.45
CA LYS A 41 7.96 -1.43 5.90
C LYS A 41 7.76 0.08 5.89
N LEU A 42 6.56 0.55 5.58
CA LEU A 42 6.24 1.98 5.59
C LEU A 42 6.27 2.54 7.02
N GLU A 43 5.68 1.82 7.97
CA GLU A 43 5.61 2.27 9.37
C GLU A 43 6.98 2.27 10.05
N LEU A 44 7.88 1.38 9.67
CA LEU A 44 9.23 1.32 10.18
C LEU A 44 10.19 2.26 9.43
N ASN A 45 9.68 3.01 8.45
CA ASN A 45 10.45 3.96 7.65
C ASN A 45 11.58 3.32 6.84
N TYR A 46 11.44 2.05 6.46
CA TYR A 46 12.40 1.40 5.57
C TYR A 46 12.30 1.90 4.14
N THR A 47 11.11 2.37 3.74
CA THR A 47 10.89 2.88 2.41
C THR A 47 9.71 3.84 2.42
N GLU A 48 9.66 4.74 1.45
CA GLU A 48 8.53 5.65 1.27
C GLU A 48 7.41 5.01 0.45
N VAL A 49 7.78 4.10 -0.45
CA VAL A 49 6.84 3.34 -1.29
C VAL A 49 7.25 1.88 -1.23
N ALA A 50 6.33 1.00 -0.87
CA ALA A 50 6.60 -0.42 -0.73
C ALA A 50 5.89 -1.22 -1.82
N PRO A 51 6.55 -2.20 -2.46
CA PRO A 51 5.89 -3.05 -3.44
C PRO A 51 4.98 -4.06 -2.75
N ILE A 52 3.79 -4.28 -3.33
CA ILE A 52 2.89 -5.36 -2.94
C ILE A 52 3.02 -6.53 -3.91
N SER A 53 3.11 -6.22 -5.20
CA SER A 53 3.28 -7.20 -6.27
C SER A 53 4.06 -6.54 -7.42
N ARG A 54 4.16 -7.22 -8.56
CA ARG A 54 4.88 -6.67 -9.72
C ARG A 54 4.22 -5.39 -10.25
N THR A 55 2.91 -5.26 -10.07
CA THR A 55 2.12 -4.15 -10.63
C THR A 55 1.46 -3.30 -9.57
N LYS A 56 1.68 -3.57 -8.29
CA LYS A 56 1.04 -2.83 -7.21
C LYS A 56 2.04 -2.33 -6.20
N TYR A 57 1.83 -1.09 -5.76
CA TYR A 57 2.65 -0.42 -4.74
C TYR A 57 1.73 0.24 -3.73
N ILE A 58 2.27 0.47 -2.54
CA ILE A 58 1.55 1.17 -1.46
C ILE A 58 2.45 2.25 -0.88
N GLN A 59 1.86 3.40 -0.54
CA GLN A 59 2.54 4.45 0.21
C GLN A 59 1.58 5.08 1.20
N LYS A 60 2.11 5.84 2.17
CA LYS A 60 1.29 6.63 3.07
C LYS A 60 0.55 7.71 2.27
N ALA A 61 -0.70 7.96 2.64
CA ALA A 61 -1.52 8.97 1.98
C ALA A 61 -0.88 10.36 2.10
N GLY A 62 -1.03 11.15 1.05
CA GLY A 62 -0.45 12.47 0.96
C GLY A 62 -0.08 12.77 -0.48
N SER A 63 1.10 13.38 -0.69
CA SER A 63 1.60 13.68 -2.03
C SER A 63 1.97 12.40 -2.78
N HIS A 64 1.77 12.39 -4.10
CA HIS A 64 2.23 11.30 -4.97
C HIS A 64 3.73 11.41 -5.30
N GLU A 65 4.42 12.37 -4.72
CA GLU A 65 5.81 12.63 -5.04
C GLU A 65 6.74 11.45 -4.77
N PRO A 66 6.63 10.70 -3.64
CA PRO A 66 7.47 9.52 -3.45
C PRO A 66 7.29 8.47 -4.54
N PHE A 67 6.04 8.22 -4.96
CA PHE A 67 5.75 7.29 -6.05
C PHE A 67 6.31 7.80 -7.37
N ASN A 68 6.17 9.10 -7.64
CA ASN A 68 6.71 9.71 -8.86
C ASN A 68 8.24 9.58 -8.90
N ARG A 69 8.93 9.74 -7.75
CA ARG A 69 10.37 9.56 -7.68
C ARG A 69 10.78 8.11 -7.95
N LEU A 70 9.99 7.16 -7.47
CA LEU A 70 10.25 5.74 -7.74
C LEU A 70 10.16 5.45 -9.22
N LEU A 71 9.10 5.93 -9.89
CA LEU A 71 8.94 5.73 -11.33
C LEU A 71 9.98 6.49 -12.13
N ALA A 72 10.39 7.68 -11.68
CA ALA A 72 11.45 8.45 -12.33
C ALA A 72 12.78 7.70 -12.32
N SER A 73 13.06 6.95 -11.26
CA SER A 73 14.26 6.12 -11.18
C SER A 73 14.25 4.99 -12.21
N GLN A 74 13.07 4.64 -12.73
CA GLN A 74 12.89 3.62 -13.76
C GLN A 74 12.73 4.24 -15.16
N GLY A 75 12.87 5.56 -15.26
CA GLY A 75 12.78 6.27 -16.52
C GLY A 75 11.41 6.82 -16.87
N TRP A 76 10.41 6.61 -16.02
CA TRP A 76 9.07 7.11 -16.24
C TRP A 76 8.94 8.55 -15.79
N GLN A 77 8.35 9.40 -16.61
CA GLN A 77 8.09 10.80 -16.29
C GLN A 77 6.60 11.04 -16.15
N PHE A 78 6.21 11.75 -15.11
CA PHE A 78 4.82 12.12 -14.88
C PHE A 78 4.35 13.07 -15.98
N VAL A 79 3.18 12.78 -16.56
CA VAL A 79 2.61 13.57 -17.65
C VAL A 79 1.38 14.32 -17.18
N ASP A 80 0.41 13.62 -16.57
CA ASP A 80 -0.88 14.20 -16.21
C ASP A 80 -1.58 13.36 -15.17
N GLN A 81 -2.58 13.97 -14.53
CA GLN A 81 -3.44 13.30 -13.57
C GLN A 81 -4.90 13.62 -13.89
N MET A 82 -5.72 12.59 -14.00
CA MET A 82 -7.16 12.72 -14.22
C MET A 82 -7.88 11.92 -13.13
N GLY A 83 -8.43 12.62 -12.13
CA GLY A 83 -9.06 11.97 -10.99
C GLY A 83 -8.07 11.06 -10.25
N ALA A 84 -8.39 9.79 -10.14
CA ALA A 84 -7.52 8.79 -9.51
C ALA A 84 -6.50 8.18 -10.47
N GLY A 85 -6.52 8.56 -11.75
CA GLY A 85 -5.60 8.03 -12.76
C GLY A 85 -4.38 8.91 -12.93
N LEU A 86 -3.20 8.30 -12.94
CA LEU A 86 -1.93 8.96 -13.16
C LEU A 86 -1.34 8.47 -14.48
N PHE A 87 -0.82 9.39 -15.29
CA PHE A 87 -0.25 9.07 -16.58
C PHE A 87 1.23 9.36 -16.59
N TYR A 88 2.02 8.40 -17.08
CA TYR A 88 3.47 8.48 -17.18
C TYR A 88 3.92 8.11 -18.59
N ALA A 89 5.06 8.62 -19.00
CA ALA A 89 5.65 8.33 -20.29
C ALA A 89 7.13 8.00 -20.15
N ARG A 90 7.61 7.07 -20.98
CA ARG A 90 9.02 6.71 -21.10
C ARG A 90 9.30 6.40 -22.57
N ASN A 91 10.06 7.27 -23.23
CA ASN A 91 10.29 7.19 -24.68
C ASN A 91 8.93 7.15 -25.41
N ASP A 92 8.64 6.07 -26.14
CA ASP A 92 7.37 5.89 -26.82
C ASP A 92 6.35 5.08 -26.02
N ASP A 93 6.73 4.64 -24.82
CA ASP A 93 5.84 3.87 -23.96
C ASP A 93 4.99 4.77 -23.08
N GLN A 94 3.82 4.30 -22.75
CA GLN A 94 2.90 4.98 -21.82
C GLN A 94 2.54 4.03 -20.70
N LEU A 95 2.40 4.59 -19.50
CA LEU A 95 1.99 3.85 -18.31
C LEU A 95 0.80 4.56 -17.68
N PHE A 96 -0.25 3.81 -17.44
CA PHE A 96 -1.39 4.30 -16.69
C PHE A 96 -1.38 3.65 -15.30
N VAL A 97 -1.56 4.47 -14.26
CA VAL A 97 -1.57 4.01 -12.87
C VAL A 97 -2.88 4.43 -12.23
N MET A 98 -3.62 3.46 -11.72
CA MET A 98 -4.83 3.74 -10.98
C MET A 98 -4.51 3.81 -9.49
N THR A 99 -4.92 4.90 -8.84
CA THR A 99 -4.74 5.10 -7.41
C THR A 99 -6.01 4.73 -6.66
N ARG A 100 -5.88 3.97 -5.59
CA ARG A 100 -6.98 3.65 -4.68
C ARG A 100 -6.56 3.97 -3.25
N MET A 101 -7.54 4.28 -2.41
CA MET A 101 -7.29 4.40 -0.98
C MET A 101 -7.58 3.05 -0.33
N LEU A 102 -6.61 2.49 0.35
CA LEU A 102 -6.81 1.30 1.17
C LEU A 102 -7.55 1.66 2.46
N THR A 103 -7.08 2.74 3.09
CA THR A 103 -7.75 3.43 4.20
C THR A 103 -7.51 4.91 3.97
N THR A 104 -7.91 5.76 4.90
CA THR A 104 -7.55 7.18 4.81
C THR A 104 -6.04 7.43 4.96
N CYS A 105 -5.27 6.40 5.36
CA CYS A 105 -3.85 6.52 5.66
C CYS A 105 -2.92 6.03 4.56
N TYR A 106 -3.43 5.29 3.58
CA TYR A 106 -2.59 4.65 2.56
C TYR A 106 -3.19 4.76 1.18
N PHE A 107 -2.33 4.95 0.18
CA PHE A 107 -2.68 4.85 -1.24
C PHE A 107 -2.10 3.58 -1.82
N ILE A 108 -2.89 2.89 -2.65
CA ILE A 108 -2.43 1.77 -3.46
C ILE A 108 -2.38 2.22 -4.91
N TYR A 109 -1.26 1.96 -5.56
CA TYR A 109 -1.05 2.27 -6.98
C TYR A 109 -1.02 0.97 -7.76
N GLU A 110 -1.90 0.85 -8.74
CA GLU A 110 -1.96 -0.31 -9.63
C GLU A 110 -1.54 0.13 -11.02
N LEU A 111 -0.46 -0.47 -11.52
CA LEU A 111 0.10 -0.15 -12.81
C LEU A 111 -0.60 -0.94 -13.90
N GLU A 112 -1.06 -0.24 -14.92
CA GLU A 112 -1.69 -0.86 -16.09
C GLU A 112 -0.88 -0.43 -17.32
N GLN A 113 -0.28 -1.41 -17.99
CA GLN A 113 0.38 -1.16 -19.25
C GLN A 113 -0.61 -1.35 -20.39
N PRO A 114 -0.61 -0.45 -21.39
CA PRO A 114 -1.49 -0.59 -22.54
C PRO A 114 -1.15 -1.78 -23.42
#